data_228a16df394d2d7197163d641f96442f
#
_entry.id   228a16df394d2d7197163d641f96442f
#
_cell.length_a   1.000
_cell.length_b   1.000
_cell.length_c   1.000
_cell.angle_alpha   90.00
_cell.angle_beta   90.00
_cell.angle_gamma   90.00
#
_symmetry.space_group_name_H-M   'P 1'
#
loop_
_entity.id
_entity.type
_entity.pdbx_description
1 polymer ?
#
loop_
_entity_poly.entity_id
_entity_poly.type
_entity_poly.pdbx_seq_one_letter_code
_entity_poly.pdbx_strand_id
1 'polypeptide(L)'
;MGDECKRRRDGLDARTALAGALALWIAAPALANDSSAELTTGGLVLAKSADIEMRSEDLAISAKEIVVRYRFFNRAARDVTTTVAFPMPDIVWDGPDTNIAVPAPDSPNFLDFHTMIDGQPVTAENEQKAFAKGVDITTRLTALGVPLAPQSDRTSKALDALKPTDKDALVKSEIAIPDDYDVGKGWEHHLAPNWTLKSSFFWTQTFPAGRELAVEHRYRPSVGETTGTEIGSTMIAPEDAKRYATLYCVDRDFIVGARKAQRPGADGLFAAPLFERRIAYVLTTGANWAGPIGDFRLTVDKGEPDSLVSFCADGVKKTGPTTFEVRHSNFTPIRDLNVLILYRPPKND
;
A
#
# COMPACT_ATOMS: atom_id res chain seq x y z
N MET A 1 -22.75 75.62 30.86
CA MET A 1 -23.75 75.89 29.86
C MET A 1 -23.64 74.73 28.94
N GLY A 2 -24.42 73.74 29.10
CA GLY A 2 -25.78 73.47 28.64
C GLY A 2 -25.64 72.66 27.40
N ASP A 3 -26.25 71.65 27.05
CA ASP A 3 -27.36 70.86 27.54
C ASP A 3 -27.43 69.56 26.73
N GLU A 4 -27.81 68.54 27.43
CA GLU A 4 -28.86 67.55 27.13
C GLU A 4 -28.87 66.80 25.78
N CYS A 5 -28.72 65.49 25.91
CA CYS A 5 -29.83 64.50 25.96
C CYS A 5 -30.50 64.19 24.61
N LYS A 6 -30.39 62.94 24.18
CA LYS A 6 -31.52 62.01 23.99
C LYS A 6 -31.14 60.66 23.38
N ARG A 7 -31.57 59.65 24.11
CA ARG A 7 -31.72 58.25 23.72
C ARG A 7 -32.44 58.08 22.38
N ARG A 8 -32.07 57.03 21.63
CA ARG A 8 -33.04 56.03 21.18
C ARG A 8 -32.37 54.67 20.97
N ARG A 9 -33.05 53.69 21.47
CA ARG A 9 -32.86 52.24 21.30
C ARG A 9 -33.24 51.83 19.88
N ASP A 10 -32.77 50.64 19.59
CA ASP A 10 -33.32 49.51 18.84
C ASP A 10 -32.61 49.23 17.51
N GLY A 11 -32.07 48.01 17.47
CA GLY A 11 -31.54 47.39 16.26
C GLY A 11 -30.81 46.09 16.62
N LEU A 12 -31.58 45.03 16.96
CA LEU A 12 -31.05 43.67 17.00
C LEU A 12 -30.53 43.31 15.60
N ASP A 13 -29.23 43.19 15.43
CA ASP A 13 -28.66 42.49 14.27
C ASP A 13 -28.28 41.08 14.72
N ALA A 14 -29.10 40.15 14.25
CA ALA A 14 -28.88 38.72 14.35
C ALA A 14 -27.62 38.34 13.49
N ARG A 15 -26.51 38.11 14.17
CA ARG A 15 -25.33 37.48 13.56
C ARG A 15 -25.62 35.99 13.40
N THR A 16 -26.04 35.59 12.22
CA THR A 16 -26.10 34.20 11.78
C THR A 16 -24.66 33.67 11.75
N ALA A 17 -24.29 32.89 12.76
CA ALA A 17 -23.08 32.10 12.77
C ALA A 17 -23.28 30.95 11.78
N LEU A 18 -22.67 31.05 10.60
CA LEU A 18 -22.49 29.95 9.67
C LEU A 18 -21.46 28.98 10.28
N ALA A 19 -21.93 27.93 10.95
CA ALA A 19 -21.11 26.82 11.35
C ALA A 19 -20.73 26.04 10.09
N GLY A 20 -19.57 26.33 9.54
CA GLY A 20 -18.92 25.52 8.50
C GLY A 20 -18.56 24.17 9.08
N ALA A 21 -19.34 23.14 8.76
CA ALA A 21 -18.96 21.75 9.03
C ALA A 21 -17.74 21.43 8.17
N LEU A 22 -16.56 21.45 8.78
CA LEU A 22 -15.33 20.88 8.20
C LEU A 22 -15.54 19.37 8.14
N ALA A 23 -15.95 18.85 6.99
CA ALA A 23 -15.94 17.43 6.72
C ALA A 23 -14.46 16.99 6.65
N LEU A 24 -13.93 16.44 7.74
CA LEU A 24 -12.69 15.69 7.72
C LEU A 24 -12.94 14.46 6.83
N TRP A 25 -12.47 14.50 5.61
CA TRP A 25 -12.34 13.32 4.77
C TRP A 25 -11.20 12.49 5.35
N ILE A 26 -11.55 11.49 6.14
CA ILE A 26 -10.63 10.45 6.55
C ILE A 26 -10.39 9.62 5.30
N ALA A 27 -9.22 9.76 4.68
CA ALA A 27 -8.76 8.85 3.66
C ALA A 27 -8.73 7.45 4.29
N ALA A 28 -9.64 6.57 3.87
CA ALA A 28 -9.63 5.18 4.30
C ALA A 28 -8.35 4.53 3.75
N PRO A 29 -7.56 3.85 4.58
CA PRO A 29 -6.39 3.11 4.11
C PRO A 29 -6.83 2.05 3.09
N ALA A 30 -6.03 1.86 2.05
CA ALA A 30 -6.21 0.76 1.10
C ALA A 30 -5.92 -0.57 1.80
N LEU A 31 -6.72 -1.59 1.55
CA LEU A 31 -6.82 -2.78 2.39
C LEU A 31 -6.64 -4.06 1.53
N ALA A 32 -5.58 -4.84 1.71
CA ALA A 32 -5.30 -6.10 1.01
C ALA A 32 -5.21 -7.32 1.94
N ASN A 33 -6.30 -7.92 2.20
CA ASN A 33 -6.57 -9.26 2.66
C ASN A 33 -7.95 -9.60 2.08
N ASP A 34 -8.29 -10.87 1.90
CA ASP A 34 -9.63 -11.21 1.41
C ASP A 34 -10.72 -10.51 2.22
N SER A 35 -11.66 -9.91 1.53
CA SER A 35 -12.82 -9.24 2.09
C SER A 35 -14.05 -9.57 1.25
N SER A 36 -15.21 -9.66 1.89
CA SER A 36 -16.48 -9.53 1.17
C SER A 36 -16.54 -8.12 0.53
N ALA A 37 -17.12 -8.02 -0.65
CA ALA A 37 -17.24 -6.76 -1.38
C ALA A 37 -18.59 -6.66 -2.09
N GLU A 38 -18.97 -5.44 -2.42
CA GLU A 38 -20.12 -5.12 -3.25
C GLU A 38 -19.68 -4.32 -4.47
N LEU A 39 -20.20 -4.68 -5.64
CA LEU A 39 -19.96 -3.92 -6.86
C LEU A 39 -21.02 -2.82 -6.97
N THR A 40 -20.60 -1.58 -6.85
CA THR A 40 -21.47 -0.40 -6.94
C THR A 40 -21.20 0.39 -8.22
N THR A 41 -22.00 1.41 -8.50
CA THR A 41 -21.76 2.33 -9.65
C THR A 41 -20.42 3.08 -9.53
N GLY A 42 -19.84 3.14 -8.33
CA GLY A 42 -18.51 3.74 -8.05
C GLY A 42 -17.37 2.72 -8.04
N GLY A 43 -17.63 1.43 -8.32
CA GLY A 43 -16.67 0.32 -8.29
C GLY A 43 -16.82 -0.57 -7.06
N LEU A 44 -15.77 -1.35 -6.75
CA LEU A 44 -15.75 -2.24 -5.60
C LEU A 44 -15.77 -1.47 -4.26
N VAL A 45 -16.66 -1.88 -3.36
CA VAL A 45 -16.73 -1.41 -1.98
C VAL A 45 -16.61 -2.62 -1.06
N LEU A 46 -15.60 -2.61 -0.17
CA LEU A 46 -15.40 -3.68 0.79
C LEU A 46 -16.52 -3.68 1.82
N ALA A 47 -17.07 -4.86 2.10
CA ALA A 47 -18.19 -5.06 3.00
C ALA A 47 -17.83 -6.04 4.12
N LYS A 48 -18.62 -6.03 5.21
CA LYS A 48 -18.48 -7.01 6.29
C LYS A 48 -19.39 -8.21 6.05
N SER A 49 -18.84 -9.41 6.19
CA SER A 49 -19.62 -10.64 6.22
C SER A 49 -20.03 -11.00 7.64
N ALA A 50 -21.30 -11.29 7.85
CA ALA A 50 -21.81 -11.80 9.13
C ALA A 50 -21.83 -13.33 9.21
N ASP A 51 -21.77 -14.02 8.08
CA ASP A 51 -21.99 -15.46 7.97
C ASP A 51 -20.72 -16.26 7.73
N ILE A 52 -19.66 -15.65 7.20
CA ILE A 52 -18.42 -16.33 6.83
C ILE A 52 -17.32 -16.00 7.85
N GLU A 53 -16.82 -17.02 8.52
CA GLU A 53 -15.68 -16.94 9.46
C GLU A 53 -14.37 -17.21 8.73
N MET A 54 -13.32 -16.47 9.05
CA MET A 54 -11.93 -16.80 8.70
C MET A 54 -11.35 -17.66 9.83
N ARG A 55 -11.38 -18.98 9.66
CA ARG A 55 -10.87 -19.91 10.68
C ARG A 55 -9.37 -19.89 10.80
N SER A 56 -8.67 -19.72 9.68
CA SER A 56 -7.22 -19.53 9.71
C SER A 56 -6.73 -18.69 8.56
N GLU A 57 -5.59 -18.04 8.79
CA GLU A 57 -4.77 -17.36 7.80
C GLU A 57 -3.31 -17.75 8.02
N ASP A 58 -2.66 -18.35 7.00
CA ASP A 58 -1.23 -18.66 6.97
C ASP A 58 -0.58 -17.82 5.90
N LEU A 59 0.12 -16.76 6.31
CA LEU A 59 0.73 -15.73 5.48
C LEU A 59 2.24 -15.88 5.46
N ALA A 60 2.82 -16.11 4.28
CA ALA A 60 4.26 -16.13 4.06
C ALA A 60 4.68 -14.97 3.16
N ILE A 61 5.62 -14.15 3.64
CA ILE A 61 6.13 -12.96 2.96
C ILE A 61 7.62 -13.07 2.71
N SER A 62 8.03 -12.84 1.47
CA SER A 62 9.40 -12.60 1.06
C SER A 62 9.46 -11.52 -0.03
N ALA A 63 10.65 -11.03 -0.37
CA ALA A 63 10.81 -10.10 -1.50
C ALA A 63 10.55 -10.76 -2.87
N LYS A 64 10.49 -12.09 -2.93
CA LYS A 64 10.28 -12.84 -4.18
C LYS A 64 8.81 -13.19 -4.41
N GLU A 65 8.12 -13.54 -3.35
CA GLU A 65 6.75 -14.06 -3.41
C GLU A 65 6.03 -13.82 -2.08
N ILE A 66 4.74 -13.59 -2.17
CA ILE A 66 3.79 -13.65 -1.06
C ILE A 66 2.83 -14.81 -1.34
N VAL A 67 2.64 -15.65 -0.34
CA VAL A 67 1.66 -16.75 -0.36
C VAL A 67 0.78 -16.63 0.86
N VAL A 68 -0.52 -16.61 0.67
CA VAL A 68 -1.48 -16.62 1.78
C VAL A 68 -2.50 -17.73 1.59
N ARG A 69 -2.76 -18.48 2.66
CA ARG A 69 -3.71 -19.58 2.69
C ARG A 69 -4.75 -19.31 3.75
N TYR A 70 -6.00 -19.36 3.36
CA TYR A 70 -7.15 -19.17 4.22
C TYR A 70 -7.95 -20.46 4.38
N ARG A 71 -8.61 -20.58 5.53
CA ARG A 71 -9.70 -21.49 5.78
C ARG A 71 -10.93 -20.68 6.18
N PHE A 72 -11.88 -20.60 5.27
CA PHE A 72 -13.16 -19.94 5.52
C PHE A 72 -14.21 -20.98 5.90
N PHE A 73 -15.17 -20.60 6.75
CA PHE A 73 -16.28 -21.44 7.13
C PHE A 73 -17.58 -20.67 7.07
N ASN A 74 -18.54 -21.19 6.31
CA ASN A 74 -19.89 -20.65 6.27
C ASN A 74 -20.71 -21.22 7.44
N ARG A 75 -21.05 -20.41 8.43
CA ARG A 75 -21.86 -20.80 9.58
C ARG A 75 -23.37 -20.67 9.35
N ALA A 76 -23.80 -20.13 8.20
CA ALA A 76 -25.20 -20.08 7.83
C ALA A 76 -25.71 -21.46 7.42
N ALA A 77 -27.02 -21.69 7.57
CA ALA A 77 -27.71 -22.91 7.14
C ALA A 77 -27.99 -22.96 5.62
N ARG A 78 -27.47 -21.99 4.86
CA ARG A 78 -27.63 -21.86 3.41
C ARG A 78 -26.29 -21.49 2.77
N ASP A 79 -26.19 -21.78 1.49
CA ASP A 79 -25.05 -21.29 0.70
C ASP A 79 -25.06 -19.76 0.67
N VAL A 80 -23.87 -19.17 0.78
CA VAL A 80 -23.65 -17.72 0.70
C VAL A 80 -22.80 -17.42 -0.51
N THR A 81 -23.36 -16.72 -1.48
CA THR A 81 -22.63 -16.23 -2.66
C THR A 81 -22.38 -14.75 -2.52
N THR A 82 -21.13 -14.33 -2.64
CA THR A 82 -20.71 -12.92 -2.54
C THR A 82 -19.52 -12.64 -3.45
N THR A 83 -19.30 -11.37 -3.76
CA THR A 83 -18.02 -10.93 -4.33
C THR A 83 -16.97 -10.97 -3.23
N VAL A 84 -15.82 -11.57 -3.52
CA VAL A 84 -14.62 -11.51 -2.69
C VAL A 84 -13.61 -10.61 -3.40
N ALA A 85 -13.00 -9.71 -2.66
CA ALA A 85 -11.97 -8.81 -3.16
C ALA A 85 -10.67 -8.98 -2.36
N PHE A 86 -9.57 -8.96 -3.08
CA PHE A 86 -8.22 -8.94 -2.55
C PHE A 86 -7.53 -7.63 -3.01
N PRO A 87 -7.64 -6.56 -2.23
CA PRO A 87 -6.99 -5.30 -2.56
C PRO A 87 -5.47 -5.42 -2.43
N MET A 88 -4.74 -4.83 -3.34
CA MET A 88 -3.28 -4.77 -3.32
C MET A 88 -2.79 -3.52 -2.59
N PRO A 89 -1.56 -3.53 -2.04
CA PRO A 89 -0.94 -2.32 -1.57
C PRO A 89 -0.91 -1.24 -2.64
N ASP A 90 -1.13 0.00 -2.23
CA ASP A 90 -1.08 1.15 -3.10
C ASP A 90 0.31 1.28 -3.77
N ILE A 91 0.33 1.51 -5.09
CA ILE A 91 1.54 1.93 -5.81
C ILE A 91 1.55 3.46 -5.79
N VAL A 92 2.27 4.02 -4.83
CA VAL A 92 2.46 5.48 -4.71
C VAL A 92 3.59 5.90 -5.64
N TRP A 93 3.24 6.71 -6.64
CA TRP A 93 4.21 7.27 -7.59
C TRP A 93 4.22 8.78 -7.45
N ASP A 94 5.29 9.30 -6.92
CA ASP A 94 5.45 10.71 -6.52
C ASP A 94 6.54 11.45 -7.34
N GLY A 95 6.75 10.98 -8.55
CA GLY A 95 7.65 11.60 -9.51
C GLY A 95 8.71 10.66 -10.09
N PRO A 96 9.70 11.20 -10.81
CA PRO A 96 10.70 10.43 -11.55
C PRO A 96 11.63 9.61 -10.65
N ASP A 97 11.84 10.04 -9.41
CA ASP A 97 12.74 9.36 -8.46
C ASP A 97 12.09 8.16 -7.76
N THR A 98 10.82 7.85 -8.08
CA THR A 98 10.13 6.71 -7.49
C THR A 98 10.76 5.40 -7.95
N ASN A 99 11.24 4.61 -6.98
CA ASN A 99 11.86 3.32 -7.22
C ASN A 99 11.03 2.18 -6.59
N ILE A 100 10.11 1.64 -7.38
CA ILE A 100 9.26 0.50 -7.02
C ILE A 100 9.41 -0.57 -8.10
N ALA A 101 10.01 -1.71 -7.75
CA ALA A 101 10.07 -2.86 -8.64
C ALA A 101 8.70 -3.54 -8.72
N VAL A 102 8.18 -3.68 -9.93
CA VAL A 102 6.91 -4.36 -10.23
C VAL A 102 7.18 -5.47 -11.23
N PRO A 103 6.74 -6.72 -10.98
CA PRO A 103 7.09 -7.88 -11.79
C PRO A 103 6.73 -7.78 -13.28
N ALA A 104 5.56 -7.22 -13.58
CA ALA A 104 5.05 -7.11 -14.97
C ALA A 104 4.37 -5.75 -15.17
N PRO A 105 5.13 -4.63 -15.23
CA PRO A 105 4.60 -3.27 -15.16
C PRO A 105 3.57 -2.93 -16.25
N ASP A 106 3.65 -3.57 -17.40
CA ASP A 106 2.74 -3.36 -18.53
C ASP A 106 1.53 -4.31 -18.56
N SER A 107 1.45 -5.24 -17.61
CA SER A 107 0.34 -6.19 -17.51
C SER A 107 -0.79 -5.65 -16.63
N PRO A 108 -2.07 -5.89 -16.96
CA PRO A 108 -3.16 -5.68 -16.00
C PRO A 108 -2.97 -6.47 -14.71
N ASN A 109 -2.41 -7.68 -14.79
CA ASN A 109 -1.95 -8.49 -13.65
C ASN A 109 -0.46 -8.22 -13.37
N PHE A 110 -0.15 -7.00 -12.95
CA PHE A 110 1.23 -6.53 -12.81
C PHE A 110 2.01 -7.18 -11.65
N LEU A 111 1.32 -7.87 -10.74
CA LEU A 111 1.92 -8.60 -9.61
C LEU A 111 1.91 -10.12 -9.82
N ASP A 112 1.50 -10.63 -10.98
CA ASP A 112 1.39 -12.06 -11.26
C ASP A 112 0.51 -12.78 -10.21
N PHE A 113 -0.67 -12.22 -9.93
CA PHE A 113 -1.59 -12.71 -8.92
C PHE A 113 -2.37 -13.94 -9.41
N HIS A 114 -2.35 -14.98 -8.60
CA HIS A 114 -3.05 -16.24 -8.82
C HIS A 114 -3.91 -16.60 -7.62
N THR A 115 -5.11 -17.12 -7.89
CA THR A 115 -6.06 -17.58 -6.88
C THR A 115 -6.41 -19.03 -7.13
N MET A 116 -6.40 -19.84 -6.06
CA MET A 116 -6.87 -21.22 -6.05
C MET A 116 -7.92 -21.39 -4.96
N ILE A 117 -9.02 -22.09 -5.29
CA ILE A 117 -10.11 -22.41 -4.36
C ILE A 117 -10.29 -23.92 -4.34
N ASP A 118 -10.15 -24.56 -3.17
CA ASP A 118 -10.11 -26.01 -3.02
C ASP A 118 -9.16 -26.70 -4.02
N GLY A 119 -8.01 -26.05 -4.29
CA GLY A 119 -6.99 -26.55 -5.21
C GLY A 119 -7.31 -26.34 -6.69
N GLN A 120 -8.41 -25.68 -7.04
CA GLN A 120 -8.76 -25.34 -8.42
C GLN A 120 -8.45 -23.88 -8.73
N PRO A 121 -7.83 -23.56 -9.89
CA PRO A 121 -7.54 -22.19 -10.25
C PRO A 121 -8.82 -21.41 -10.56
N VAL A 122 -8.87 -20.17 -10.09
CA VAL A 122 -9.96 -19.23 -10.37
C VAL A 122 -9.39 -17.98 -11.02
N THR A 123 -10.05 -17.51 -12.08
CA THR A 123 -9.69 -16.25 -12.72
C THR A 123 -10.31 -15.11 -11.93
N ALA A 124 -9.47 -14.24 -11.39
CA ALA A 124 -9.90 -13.00 -10.77
C ALA A 124 -9.89 -11.85 -11.80
N GLU A 125 -10.87 -10.97 -11.70
CA GLU A 125 -10.89 -9.68 -12.39
C GLU A 125 -10.03 -8.68 -11.62
N ASN A 126 -9.61 -7.59 -12.24
CA ASN A 126 -8.82 -6.54 -11.60
C ASN A 126 -9.47 -5.17 -11.80
N GLU A 127 -9.88 -4.53 -10.72
CA GLU A 127 -10.27 -3.12 -10.71
C GLU A 127 -9.05 -2.26 -10.42
N GLN A 128 -8.85 -1.21 -11.22
CA GLN A 128 -7.78 -0.23 -11.03
C GLN A 128 -8.34 1.18 -11.00
N LYS A 129 -7.85 2.00 -10.07
CA LYS A 129 -8.19 3.43 -9.94
C LYS A 129 -6.93 4.25 -9.68
N ALA A 130 -6.90 5.46 -10.23
CA ALA A 130 -5.82 6.41 -10.03
C ALA A 130 -6.27 7.57 -9.13
N PHE A 131 -5.46 7.92 -8.13
CA PHE A 131 -5.75 8.99 -7.19
C PHE A 131 -4.60 10.00 -7.13
N ALA A 132 -4.90 11.28 -7.30
CA ALA A 132 -3.96 12.37 -7.06
C ALA A 132 -4.50 13.25 -5.91
N LYS A 133 -3.69 13.47 -4.87
CA LYS A 133 -4.09 14.26 -3.69
C LYS A 133 -5.42 13.81 -3.06
N GLY A 134 -5.70 12.50 -3.08
CA GLY A 134 -6.93 11.92 -2.54
C GLY A 134 -8.16 12.04 -3.46
N VAL A 135 -8.04 12.63 -4.64
CA VAL A 135 -9.11 12.75 -5.64
C VAL A 135 -8.98 11.63 -6.67
N ASP A 136 -10.09 10.95 -6.97
CA ASP A 136 -10.16 9.97 -8.06
C ASP A 136 -10.02 10.68 -9.41
N ILE A 137 -8.95 10.39 -10.14
CA ILE A 137 -8.63 10.95 -11.46
C ILE A 137 -8.76 9.92 -12.58
N THR A 138 -9.28 8.73 -12.28
CA THR A 138 -9.41 7.60 -13.21
C THR A 138 -10.07 8.00 -14.53
N THR A 139 -11.25 8.62 -14.43
CA THR A 139 -12.00 9.08 -15.62
C THR A 139 -11.21 10.10 -16.43
N ARG A 140 -10.48 11.00 -15.76
CA ARG A 140 -9.68 12.03 -16.45
C ARG A 140 -8.53 11.43 -17.24
N LEU A 141 -7.76 10.51 -16.62
CA LEU A 141 -6.66 9.83 -17.32
C LEU A 141 -7.17 8.98 -18.49
N THR A 142 -8.26 8.23 -18.26
CA THR A 142 -8.88 7.39 -19.28
C THR A 142 -9.35 8.21 -20.48
N ALA A 143 -9.98 9.38 -20.24
CA ALA A 143 -10.43 10.29 -21.30
C ALA A 143 -9.27 10.86 -22.13
N LEU A 144 -8.08 10.98 -21.55
CA LEU A 144 -6.85 11.39 -22.23
C LEU A 144 -6.09 10.22 -22.89
N GLY A 145 -6.59 8.98 -22.73
CA GLY A 145 -5.89 7.78 -23.21
C GLY A 145 -4.61 7.44 -22.45
N VAL A 146 -4.47 7.97 -21.23
CA VAL A 146 -3.32 7.69 -20.35
C VAL A 146 -3.62 6.47 -19.49
N PRO A 147 -2.78 5.40 -19.50
CA PRO A 147 -2.94 4.26 -18.63
C PRO A 147 -2.86 4.65 -17.15
N LEU A 148 -3.59 3.91 -16.28
CA LEU A 148 -3.65 4.21 -14.85
C LEU A 148 -2.41 3.75 -14.09
N ALA A 149 -1.66 2.78 -14.62
CA ALA A 149 -0.46 2.20 -14.01
C ALA A 149 0.74 3.15 -14.15
N PRO A 150 1.14 3.89 -13.11
CA PRO A 150 2.20 4.89 -13.22
C PRO A 150 3.58 4.28 -13.50
N GLN A 151 3.79 3.01 -13.10
CA GLN A 151 5.03 2.26 -13.31
C GLN A 151 5.23 1.76 -14.74
N SER A 152 4.23 1.93 -15.63
CA SER A 152 4.27 1.41 -16.99
C SER A 152 4.95 2.39 -17.94
N ASP A 153 5.87 1.90 -18.77
CA ASP A 153 6.44 2.68 -19.88
C ASP A 153 5.38 3.23 -20.84
N ARG A 154 4.23 2.54 -20.96
CA ARG A 154 3.11 3.02 -21.77
C ARG A 154 2.52 4.31 -21.21
N THR A 155 2.54 4.48 -19.91
CA THR A 155 2.04 5.69 -19.24
C THR A 155 2.93 6.88 -19.55
N SER A 156 4.25 6.74 -19.42
CA SER A 156 5.20 7.80 -19.77
C SER A 156 5.08 8.20 -21.25
N LYS A 157 5.03 7.22 -22.15
CA LYS A 157 4.83 7.46 -23.59
C LYS A 157 3.48 8.16 -23.89
N ALA A 158 2.41 7.78 -23.19
CA ALA A 158 1.11 8.41 -23.36
C ALA A 158 1.09 9.86 -22.87
N LEU A 159 1.75 10.15 -21.74
CA LEU A 159 1.92 11.50 -21.21
C LEU A 159 2.70 12.38 -22.19
N ASP A 160 3.80 11.84 -22.75
CA ASP A 160 4.61 12.56 -23.72
C ASP A 160 3.89 12.84 -25.05
N ALA A 161 2.95 11.98 -25.43
CA ALA A 161 2.16 12.13 -26.64
C ALA A 161 0.98 13.11 -26.51
N LEU A 162 0.68 13.61 -25.31
CA LEU A 162 -0.43 14.56 -25.07
C LEU A 162 -0.18 15.92 -25.79
N LYS A 163 -1.26 16.59 -26.10
CA LYS A 163 -1.22 17.97 -26.59
C LYS A 163 -0.65 18.91 -25.52
N PRO A 164 0.05 19.99 -25.87
CA PRO A 164 0.62 20.93 -24.89
C PRO A 164 -0.40 21.43 -23.86
N THR A 165 -1.62 21.75 -24.29
CA THR A 165 -2.70 22.20 -23.40
C THR A 165 -3.09 21.17 -22.35
N ASP A 166 -3.06 19.87 -22.69
CA ASP A 166 -3.39 18.78 -21.77
C ASP A 166 -2.23 18.52 -20.81
N LYS A 167 -0.98 18.57 -21.30
CA LYS A 167 0.23 18.52 -20.45
C LYS A 167 0.21 19.63 -19.41
N ASP A 168 0.01 20.88 -19.82
CA ASP A 168 -0.07 22.04 -18.92
C ASP A 168 -1.17 21.87 -17.87
N ALA A 169 -2.33 21.33 -18.27
CA ALA A 169 -3.46 21.09 -17.37
C ALA A 169 -3.15 19.98 -16.33
N LEU A 170 -2.38 18.94 -16.71
CA LEU A 170 -1.95 17.88 -15.77
C LEU A 170 -0.88 18.41 -14.80
N VAL A 171 0.09 19.17 -15.28
CA VAL A 171 1.13 19.79 -14.44
C VAL A 171 0.52 20.79 -13.47
N LYS A 172 -0.38 21.68 -13.94
CA LYS A 172 -1.06 22.66 -13.08
C LYS A 172 -1.89 22.02 -11.97
N SER A 173 -2.46 20.84 -12.21
CA SER A 173 -3.20 20.07 -11.21
C SER A 173 -2.33 19.08 -10.43
N GLU A 174 -1.01 19.11 -10.65
CA GLU A 174 -0.02 18.24 -10.01
C GLU A 174 -0.35 16.74 -10.17
N ILE A 175 -0.99 16.37 -11.28
CA ILE A 175 -1.21 14.97 -11.68
C ILE A 175 0.03 14.42 -12.39
N ALA A 176 0.78 15.28 -13.05
CA ALA A 176 2.09 14.96 -13.62
C ALA A 176 3.10 16.02 -13.22
N ILE A 177 4.37 15.64 -13.21
CA ILE A 177 5.52 16.49 -12.87
C ILE A 177 6.44 16.58 -14.09
N PRO A 178 7.01 17.75 -14.43
CA PRO A 178 8.08 17.84 -15.43
C PRO A 178 9.24 16.93 -15.05
N ASP A 179 9.76 16.20 -16.02
CA ASP A 179 10.90 15.30 -15.91
C ASP A 179 11.88 15.61 -17.04
N ASP A 180 12.68 16.64 -16.80
CA ASP A 180 13.62 17.18 -17.79
C ASP A 180 15.02 16.63 -17.54
N TYR A 181 15.62 16.00 -18.55
CA TYR A 181 16.98 15.47 -18.46
C TYR A 181 17.75 15.62 -19.78
N ASP A 182 19.08 15.56 -19.71
CA ASP A 182 19.98 15.56 -20.86
C ASP A 182 20.82 14.25 -20.87
N VAL A 183 20.60 13.42 -21.88
CA VAL A 183 21.37 12.18 -22.13
C VAL A 183 22.61 12.42 -23.00
N GLY A 184 23.10 13.65 -23.11
CA GLY A 184 24.26 14.04 -23.92
C GLY A 184 23.92 14.38 -25.38
N LYS A 185 22.62 14.63 -25.66
CA LYS A 185 22.12 15.05 -26.98
C LYS A 185 21.30 16.34 -26.94
N GLY A 186 21.24 16.99 -25.78
CA GLY A 186 20.41 18.15 -25.46
C GLY A 186 19.28 17.79 -24.49
N TRP A 187 18.64 18.82 -23.96
CA TRP A 187 17.53 18.66 -23.02
C TRP A 187 16.32 18.01 -23.67
N GLU A 188 15.82 16.94 -23.05
CA GLU A 188 14.56 16.30 -23.37
C GLU A 188 13.52 16.67 -22.29
N HIS A 189 12.29 16.96 -22.73
CA HIS A 189 11.19 17.42 -21.86
C HIS A 189 10.10 16.37 -21.79
N HIS A 190 10.01 15.70 -20.66
CA HIS A 190 9.06 14.62 -20.39
C HIS A 190 8.11 14.99 -19.25
N LEU A 191 7.11 14.13 -19.02
CA LEU A 191 6.24 14.18 -17.85
C LEU A 191 6.32 12.85 -17.09
N ALA A 192 6.63 12.94 -15.80
CA ALA A 192 6.50 11.82 -14.88
C ALA A 192 5.10 11.78 -14.25
N PRO A 193 4.52 10.59 -14.02
CA PRO A 193 3.32 10.42 -13.23
C PRO A 193 3.48 10.96 -11.81
N ASN A 194 2.38 11.50 -11.24
CA ASN A 194 2.33 11.90 -9.84
C ASN A 194 0.96 11.52 -9.25
N TRP A 195 0.72 10.23 -9.16
CA TRP A 195 -0.52 9.68 -8.60
C TRP A 195 -0.31 8.29 -7.98
N THR A 196 -1.28 7.88 -7.19
CA THR A 196 -1.33 6.56 -6.57
C THR A 196 -2.24 5.66 -7.39
N LEU A 197 -1.74 4.48 -7.78
CA LEU A 197 -2.56 3.40 -8.32
C LEU A 197 -3.11 2.57 -7.15
N LYS A 198 -4.43 2.43 -7.10
CA LYS A 198 -5.13 1.45 -6.26
C LYS A 198 -5.65 0.35 -7.14
N SER A 199 -5.42 -0.91 -6.74
CA SER A 199 -5.91 -2.06 -7.48
C SER A 199 -6.48 -3.12 -6.54
N SER A 200 -7.50 -3.84 -7.01
CA SER A 200 -8.13 -4.94 -6.27
C SER A 200 -8.46 -6.07 -7.22
N PHE A 201 -7.98 -7.26 -6.91
CA PHE A 201 -8.45 -8.46 -7.58
C PHE A 201 -9.75 -8.91 -6.94
N PHE A 202 -10.71 -9.38 -7.76
CA PHE A 202 -12.01 -9.80 -7.25
C PHE A 202 -12.62 -10.92 -8.09
N TRP A 203 -13.49 -11.71 -7.44
CA TRP A 203 -14.25 -12.81 -8.08
C TRP A 203 -15.52 -13.06 -7.31
N THR A 204 -16.46 -13.77 -7.93
CA THR A 204 -17.66 -14.27 -7.25
C THR A 204 -17.36 -15.61 -6.60
N GLN A 205 -17.66 -15.73 -5.30
CA GLN A 205 -17.44 -16.93 -4.50
C GLN A 205 -18.73 -17.41 -3.85
N THR A 206 -19.00 -18.71 -3.98
CA THR A 206 -20.03 -19.40 -3.18
C THR A 206 -19.37 -20.16 -2.05
N PHE A 207 -19.78 -19.86 -0.83
CA PHE A 207 -19.41 -20.56 0.39
C PHE A 207 -20.54 -21.54 0.75
N PRO A 208 -20.34 -22.87 0.62
CA PRO A 208 -21.39 -23.84 0.90
C PRO A 208 -21.81 -23.87 2.37
N ALA A 209 -23.09 -24.10 2.66
CA ALA A 209 -23.65 -24.13 4.00
C ALA A 209 -22.93 -25.11 4.93
N GLY A 210 -22.50 -24.65 6.10
CA GLY A 210 -21.86 -25.48 7.13
C GLY A 210 -20.57 -26.18 6.69
N ARG A 211 -19.88 -25.67 5.65
CA ARG A 211 -18.66 -26.26 5.10
C ARG A 211 -17.49 -25.28 5.15
N GLU A 212 -16.30 -25.86 5.21
CA GLU A 212 -15.05 -25.15 5.07
C GLU A 212 -14.66 -25.05 3.60
N LEU A 213 -14.05 -23.92 3.24
CA LEU A 213 -13.50 -23.62 1.92
C LEU A 213 -12.03 -23.22 2.09
N ALA A 214 -11.13 -23.82 1.31
CA ALA A 214 -9.72 -23.45 1.27
C ALA A 214 -9.48 -22.47 0.14
N VAL A 215 -8.81 -21.36 0.44
CA VAL A 215 -8.39 -20.36 -0.56
C VAL A 215 -6.89 -20.16 -0.45
N GLU A 216 -6.19 -20.15 -1.57
CA GLU A 216 -4.76 -19.79 -1.64
C GLU A 216 -4.57 -18.68 -2.67
N HIS A 217 -3.87 -17.63 -2.27
CA HIS A 217 -3.35 -16.62 -3.19
C HIS A 217 -1.84 -16.68 -3.21
N ARG A 218 -1.30 -16.44 -4.40
CA ARG A 218 0.13 -16.37 -4.66
C ARG A 218 0.40 -15.21 -5.61
N TYR A 219 1.35 -14.35 -5.27
CA TYR A 219 1.75 -13.26 -6.12
C TYR A 219 3.17 -12.77 -5.82
N ARG A 220 3.74 -12.03 -6.74
CA ARG A 220 5.04 -11.37 -6.57
C ARG A 220 4.78 -9.95 -6.07
N PRO A 221 5.30 -9.54 -4.89
CA PRO A 221 5.02 -8.22 -4.36
C PRO A 221 5.64 -7.10 -5.22
N SER A 222 5.04 -5.92 -5.15
CA SER A 222 5.77 -4.69 -5.45
C SER A 222 6.79 -4.45 -4.33
N VAL A 223 8.02 -4.13 -4.71
CA VAL A 223 9.11 -3.92 -3.75
C VAL A 223 9.67 -2.52 -3.96
N GLY A 224 9.49 -1.65 -2.96
CA GLY A 224 10.21 -0.37 -2.91
C GLY A 224 11.67 -0.65 -2.59
N GLU A 225 12.60 -0.11 -3.38
CA GLU A 225 14.04 -0.28 -3.19
C GLU A 225 14.76 1.07 -3.07
N THR A 226 15.86 1.09 -2.32
CA THR A 226 16.81 2.21 -2.33
C THR A 226 18.23 1.65 -2.40
N THR A 227 19.11 2.38 -3.06
CA THR A 227 20.54 2.03 -3.23
C THR A 227 21.41 2.37 -2.01
N GLY A 228 20.78 2.68 -0.90
CA GLY A 228 21.42 2.97 0.38
C GLY A 228 20.37 3.15 1.46
N THR A 229 20.74 2.96 2.73
CA THR A 229 19.88 3.28 3.85
C THR A 229 20.52 4.31 4.74
N GLU A 230 19.74 5.27 5.23
CA GLU A 230 20.17 6.22 6.26
C GLU A 230 20.03 5.66 7.68
N ILE A 231 19.43 4.46 7.84
CA ILE A 231 19.27 3.84 9.16
C ILE A 231 20.61 3.55 9.79
N GLY A 232 20.83 4.12 10.98
CA GLY A 232 22.10 4.07 11.68
C GLY A 232 23.06 5.21 11.35
N SER A 233 22.77 6.04 10.34
CA SER A 233 23.47 7.29 10.05
C SER A 233 23.14 8.35 11.11
N THR A 234 24.08 9.29 11.31
CA THR A 234 23.82 10.52 12.07
C THR A 234 23.10 11.59 11.23
N MET A 235 22.96 11.35 9.94
CA MET A 235 22.37 12.28 8.96
C MET A 235 20.88 12.03 8.69
N ILE A 236 20.32 10.92 9.22
CA ILE A 236 18.91 10.62 9.03
C ILE A 236 18.03 11.77 9.56
N ALA A 237 17.10 12.26 8.75
CA ALA A 237 16.15 13.28 9.16
C ALA A 237 15.24 12.75 10.29
N PRO A 238 14.89 13.58 11.29
CA PRO A 238 14.03 13.15 12.41
C PRO A 238 12.67 12.57 11.97
N GLU A 239 12.07 13.15 10.93
CA GLU A 239 10.83 12.70 10.31
C GLU A 239 10.97 11.30 9.68
N ASP A 240 12.10 11.02 9.01
CA ASP A 240 12.36 9.70 8.42
C ASP A 240 12.62 8.67 9.53
N ALA A 241 13.40 9.00 10.53
CA ALA A 241 13.60 8.13 11.69
C ALA A 241 12.25 7.76 12.37
N LYS A 242 11.36 8.76 12.52
CA LYS A 242 10.01 8.55 13.06
C LYS A 242 9.16 7.67 12.12
N ARG A 243 9.25 7.89 10.81
CA ARG A 243 8.54 7.08 9.80
C ARG A 243 8.98 5.62 9.87
N TYR A 244 10.29 5.33 9.90
CA TYR A 244 10.81 3.97 10.05
C TYR A 244 10.35 3.32 11.37
N ALA A 245 10.41 4.04 12.48
CA ALA A 245 9.92 3.53 13.76
C ALA A 245 8.43 3.22 13.74
N THR A 246 7.62 4.03 13.06
CA THR A 246 6.15 3.87 13.02
C THR A 246 5.71 2.76 12.07
N LEU A 247 6.27 2.73 10.85
CA LEU A 247 5.83 1.80 9.80
C LEU A 247 6.43 0.41 9.96
N TYR A 248 7.69 0.33 10.36
CA TYR A 248 8.44 -0.93 10.39
C TYR A 248 8.86 -1.35 11.80
N CYS A 249 8.52 -0.58 12.84
CA CYS A 249 8.97 -0.82 14.22
C CYS A 249 10.50 -0.90 14.35
N VAL A 250 11.22 -0.07 13.59
CA VAL A 250 12.67 0.04 13.72
C VAL A 250 13.01 0.55 15.12
N ASP A 251 13.68 -0.28 15.88
CA ASP A 251 14.08 -0.01 17.25
C ASP A 251 15.60 0.26 17.38
N ARG A 252 16.04 0.49 18.61
CA ARG A 252 17.45 0.79 18.91
C ARG A 252 18.37 -0.37 18.51
N ASP A 253 17.95 -1.61 18.74
CA ASP A 253 18.80 -2.79 18.48
C ASP A 253 18.96 -3.00 16.98
N PHE A 254 17.89 -2.78 16.21
CA PHE A 254 17.94 -2.79 14.75
C PHE A 254 18.89 -1.71 14.23
N ILE A 255 18.81 -0.47 14.75
CA ILE A 255 19.69 0.65 14.37
C ILE A 255 21.16 0.31 14.65
N VAL A 256 21.46 -0.26 15.83
CA VAL A 256 22.82 -0.68 16.19
C VAL A 256 23.32 -1.78 15.25
N GLY A 257 22.47 -2.75 14.91
CA GLY A 257 22.77 -3.81 13.94
C GLY A 257 23.09 -3.25 12.56
N ALA A 258 22.25 -2.34 12.05
CA ALA A 258 22.43 -1.67 10.76
C ALA A 258 23.76 -0.89 10.72
N ARG A 259 24.05 -0.08 11.74
CA ARG A 259 25.31 0.67 11.85
C ARG A 259 26.53 -0.25 11.82
N LYS A 260 26.50 -1.33 12.60
CA LYS A 260 27.59 -2.32 12.63
C LYS A 260 27.81 -2.98 11.26
N ALA A 261 26.73 -3.30 10.57
CA ALA A 261 26.80 -3.94 9.26
C ALA A 261 27.35 -3.03 8.17
N GLN A 262 27.08 -1.72 8.24
CA GLN A 262 27.47 -0.73 7.22
C GLN A 262 28.91 -0.19 7.39
N ARG A 263 29.56 -0.40 8.54
CA ARG A 263 30.92 0.08 8.84
C ARG A 263 31.06 1.60 8.60
N PRO A 264 30.73 2.43 9.59
CA PRO A 264 30.82 3.90 9.45
C PRO A 264 32.23 4.34 9.04
N GLY A 265 32.32 5.21 8.05
CA GLY A 265 33.54 5.93 7.68
C GLY A 265 33.80 7.14 8.55
N ALA A 266 35.01 7.73 8.43
CA ALA A 266 35.41 8.92 9.18
C ALA A 266 34.64 10.19 8.79
N ASP A 267 34.08 10.21 7.59
CA ASP A 267 33.29 11.31 6.99
C ASP A 267 31.80 11.27 7.36
N GLY A 268 31.39 10.30 8.20
CA GLY A 268 29.97 10.08 8.56
C GLY A 268 29.17 9.29 7.53
N LEU A 269 29.78 8.95 6.38
CA LEU A 269 29.20 8.07 5.37
C LEU A 269 29.51 6.61 5.70
N PHE A 270 28.79 5.70 5.09
CA PHE A 270 29.03 4.27 5.27
C PHE A 270 29.97 3.72 4.17
N ALA A 271 31.02 3.02 4.58
CA ALA A 271 31.96 2.40 3.65
C ALA A 271 31.35 1.21 2.87
N ALA A 272 30.27 0.62 3.40
CA ALA A 272 29.54 -0.50 2.79
C ALA A 272 28.05 -0.35 3.07
N PRO A 273 27.36 0.57 2.37
CA PRO A 273 25.94 0.82 2.62
C PRO A 273 25.10 -0.43 2.40
N LEU A 274 24.08 -0.61 3.23
CA LEU A 274 23.02 -1.59 3.00
C LEU A 274 21.96 -0.95 2.13
N PHE A 275 21.35 -1.75 1.27
CA PHE A 275 20.20 -1.36 0.46
C PHE A 275 18.92 -1.72 1.22
N GLU A 276 17.84 -1.04 0.89
CA GLU A 276 16.53 -1.32 1.46
C GLU A 276 15.64 -2.06 0.47
N ARG A 277 14.83 -2.98 1.01
CA ARG A 277 13.60 -3.49 0.39
C ARG A 277 12.44 -3.26 1.34
N ARG A 278 11.38 -2.70 0.78
CA ARG A 278 10.17 -2.37 1.51
C ARG A 278 9.00 -3.10 0.86
N ILE A 279 8.34 -3.95 1.65
CA ILE A 279 7.22 -4.77 1.21
C ILE A 279 6.02 -4.39 2.07
N ALA A 280 4.90 -4.07 1.44
CA ALA A 280 3.64 -3.84 2.12
C ALA A 280 2.69 -5.02 1.91
N TYR A 281 1.90 -5.33 2.92
CA TYR A 281 0.78 -6.26 2.86
C TYR A 281 -0.36 -5.70 3.67
N VAL A 282 -1.54 -5.68 3.07
CA VAL A 282 -2.72 -5.14 3.73
C VAL A 282 -3.40 -6.25 4.52
N LEU A 283 -3.33 -6.17 5.83
CA LEU A 283 -3.82 -7.18 6.75
C LEU A 283 -5.20 -6.84 7.33
N THR A 284 -5.53 -5.56 7.38
CA THR A 284 -6.70 -5.05 8.11
C THR A 284 -8.05 -5.49 7.56
N THR A 285 -8.15 -5.87 6.27
CA THR A 285 -9.39 -6.44 5.70
C THR A 285 -9.77 -7.80 6.25
N GLY A 286 -8.84 -8.54 6.84
CA GLY A 286 -9.16 -9.75 7.60
C GLY A 286 -10.18 -9.53 8.72
N ALA A 287 -10.34 -8.28 9.19
CA ALA A 287 -11.37 -7.89 10.16
C ALA A 287 -12.79 -7.74 9.55
N ASN A 288 -12.96 -7.90 8.23
CA ASN A 288 -14.26 -7.80 7.56
C ASN A 288 -15.06 -9.12 7.54
N TRP A 289 -14.47 -10.19 8.02
CA TRP A 289 -15.16 -11.49 8.18
C TRP A 289 -15.87 -11.58 9.54
N ALA A 290 -16.67 -12.62 9.72
CA ALA A 290 -17.44 -12.83 10.93
C ALA A 290 -16.53 -13.21 12.11
N GLY A 291 -16.19 -12.24 12.93
CA GLY A 291 -15.30 -12.40 14.09
C GLY A 291 -13.81 -12.24 13.76
N PRO A 292 -12.95 -12.54 14.73
CA PRO A 292 -11.51 -12.51 14.54
C PRO A 292 -11.01 -13.67 13.67
N ILE A 293 -9.80 -13.56 13.11
CA ILE A 293 -9.08 -14.67 12.49
C ILE A 293 -8.80 -15.72 13.58
N GLY A 294 -9.32 -16.94 13.41
CA GLY A 294 -9.26 -17.99 14.44
C GLY A 294 -7.81 -18.38 14.79
N ASP A 295 -7.02 -18.74 13.78
CA ASP A 295 -5.60 -19.07 13.89
C ASP A 295 -4.81 -18.29 12.83
N PHE A 296 -4.00 -17.34 13.27
CA PHE A 296 -3.16 -16.50 12.41
C PHE A 296 -1.70 -16.91 12.53
N ARG A 297 -1.07 -17.18 11.40
CA ARG A 297 0.36 -17.43 11.28
C ARG A 297 0.97 -16.50 10.25
N LEU A 298 2.01 -15.77 10.62
CA LEU A 298 2.84 -15.00 9.72
C LEU A 298 4.25 -15.59 9.69
N THR A 299 4.79 -15.79 8.48
CA THR A 299 6.20 -16.13 8.27
C THR A 299 6.83 -15.05 7.39
N VAL A 300 7.90 -14.42 7.85
CA VAL A 300 8.68 -13.44 7.10
C VAL A 300 10.05 -14.03 6.79
N ASP A 301 10.42 -14.10 5.51
CA ASP A 301 11.74 -14.50 5.05
C ASP A 301 12.53 -13.28 4.57
N LYS A 302 13.62 -12.95 5.22
CA LYS A 302 14.50 -11.84 4.87
C LYS A 302 15.45 -12.11 3.70
N GLY A 303 15.44 -13.33 3.16
CA GLY A 303 16.25 -13.78 2.01
C GLY A 303 17.62 -14.27 2.42
N GLU A 304 18.57 -13.38 2.75
CA GLU A 304 19.93 -13.75 3.06
C GLU A 304 20.23 -13.77 4.57
N PRO A 305 21.11 -14.66 5.05
CA PRO A 305 21.42 -14.76 6.49
C PRO A 305 21.96 -13.48 7.13
N ASP A 306 22.71 -12.66 6.37
CA ASP A 306 23.31 -11.41 6.83
C ASP A 306 22.40 -10.17 6.62
N SER A 307 21.25 -10.33 5.98
CA SER A 307 20.21 -9.29 5.92
C SER A 307 19.63 -9.03 7.31
N LEU A 308 19.12 -7.81 7.52
CA LEU A 308 18.35 -7.43 8.69
C LEU A 308 16.89 -7.27 8.29
N VAL A 309 15.96 -7.59 9.19
CA VAL A 309 14.53 -7.42 8.94
C VAL A 309 13.85 -6.76 10.14
N SER A 310 12.94 -5.83 9.85
CA SER A 310 12.09 -5.18 10.86
C SER A 310 10.66 -5.08 10.36
N PHE A 311 9.70 -5.39 11.21
CA PHE A 311 8.27 -5.27 10.98
C PHE A 311 7.52 -5.22 12.31
N CYS A 312 6.34 -4.60 12.30
CA CYS A 312 5.55 -4.46 13.53
C CYS A 312 4.72 -5.72 13.80
N ALA A 313 5.14 -6.51 14.79
CA ALA A 313 4.35 -7.63 15.30
C ALA A 313 4.81 -8.01 16.70
N ASP A 314 3.90 -8.54 17.52
CA ASP A 314 4.19 -9.06 18.84
C ASP A 314 4.54 -10.56 18.76
N GLY A 315 5.44 -11.01 19.63
CA GLY A 315 5.77 -12.43 19.76
C GLY A 315 6.57 -13.01 18.62
N VAL A 316 7.33 -12.19 17.89
CA VAL A 316 8.20 -12.62 16.78
C VAL A 316 9.25 -13.63 17.28
N LYS A 317 9.33 -14.77 16.61
CA LYS A 317 10.33 -15.83 16.88
C LYS A 317 11.15 -16.10 15.63
N LYS A 318 12.47 -16.13 15.78
CA LYS A 318 13.35 -16.60 14.70
C LYS A 318 13.27 -18.13 14.62
N THR A 319 12.83 -18.65 13.47
CA THR A 319 12.62 -20.09 13.23
C THR A 319 13.64 -20.71 12.29
N GLY A 320 14.45 -19.89 11.60
CA GLY A 320 15.50 -20.33 10.70
C GLY A 320 16.58 -19.27 10.50
N PRO A 321 17.58 -19.52 9.64
CA PRO A 321 18.64 -18.54 9.35
C PRO A 321 18.09 -17.21 8.81
N THR A 322 17.03 -17.28 8.01
CA THR A 322 16.41 -16.14 7.32
C THR A 322 14.95 -15.90 7.71
N THR A 323 14.32 -16.82 8.44
CA THR A 323 12.88 -16.85 8.69
C THR A 323 12.50 -16.45 10.12
N PHE A 324 11.41 -15.71 10.22
CA PHE A 324 10.79 -15.24 11.45
C PHE A 324 9.30 -15.58 11.43
N GLU A 325 8.76 -16.03 12.55
CA GLU A 325 7.36 -16.45 12.66
C GLU A 325 6.65 -15.71 13.79
N VAL A 326 5.37 -15.44 13.55
CA VAL A 326 4.40 -14.90 14.50
C VAL A 326 3.16 -15.80 14.51
N ARG A 327 2.57 -16.07 15.67
CA ARG A 327 1.30 -16.79 15.78
C ARG A 327 0.38 -16.12 16.79
N HIS A 328 -0.86 -16.00 16.41
CA HIS A 328 -1.93 -15.48 17.27
C HIS A 328 -3.20 -16.32 17.10
N SER A 329 -3.91 -16.53 18.18
CA SER A 329 -5.26 -17.09 18.16
C SER A 329 -6.28 -15.96 18.38
N ASN A 330 -7.43 -16.02 17.70
CA ASN A 330 -8.47 -14.98 17.75
C ASN A 330 -7.91 -13.58 17.44
N PHE A 331 -7.20 -13.48 16.34
CA PHE A 331 -6.48 -12.27 15.93
C PHE A 331 -7.38 -11.30 15.16
N THR A 332 -7.45 -10.06 15.60
CA THR A 332 -8.07 -8.97 14.85
C THR A 332 -6.99 -8.00 14.41
N PRO A 333 -6.66 -7.93 13.11
CA PRO A 333 -5.66 -7.00 12.63
C PRO A 333 -6.14 -5.55 12.76
N ILE A 334 -5.29 -4.71 13.35
CA ILE A 334 -5.57 -3.28 13.57
C ILE A 334 -4.67 -2.36 12.74
N ARG A 335 -3.71 -2.94 12.06
CA ARG A 335 -2.78 -2.25 11.14
C ARG A 335 -2.36 -3.18 10.01
N ASP A 336 -1.95 -2.59 8.92
CA ASP A 336 -1.33 -3.30 7.82
C ASP A 336 0.11 -3.67 8.17
N LEU A 337 0.65 -4.64 7.44
CA LEU A 337 1.99 -5.13 7.66
C LEU A 337 2.96 -4.48 6.67
N ASN A 338 3.97 -3.80 7.20
CA ASN A 338 5.08 -3.26 6.44
C ASN A 338 6.36 -3.97 6.87
N VAL A 339 7.07 -4.55 5.93
CA VAL A 339 8.32 -5.27 6.15
C VAL A 339 9.46 -4.48 5.53
N LEU A 340 10.47 -4.17 6.33
CA LEU A 340 11.73 -3.57 5.90
C LEU A 340 12.83 -4.61 5.96
N ILE A 341 13.54 -4.80 4.86
CA ILE A 341 14.71 -5.66 4.79
C ILE A 341 15.91 -4.81 4.38
N LEU A 342 16.95 -4.80 5.22
CA LEU A 342 18.25 -4.24 4.85
C LEU A 342 19.15 -5.38 4.38
N TYR A 343 19.70 -5.23 3.17
CA TYR A 343 20.49 -6.28 2.54
C TYR A 343 21.76 -5.72 1.86
N ARG A 344 22.74 -6.56 1.63
CA ARG A 344 23.90 -6.20 0.82
C ARG A 344 23.59 -6.43 -0.64
N PRO A 345 23.83 -5.43 -1.51
CA PRO A 345 23.73 -5.65 -2.94
C PRO A 345 24.73 -6.74 -3.36
N PRO A 346 24.42 -7.54 -4.39
CA PRO A 346 25.39 -8.45 -4.96
C PRO A 346 26.63 -7.65 -5.40
N LYS A 347 27.81 -8.21 -5.23
CA LYS A 347 29.01 -7.59 -5.79
C LYS A 347 28.88 -7.65 -7.31
N ASN A 348 28.98 -6.50 -7.96
CA ASN A 348 29.17 -6.47 -9.40
C ASN A 348 30.57 -7.02 -9.65
N ASP A 349 30.65 -8.24 -10.17
CA ASP A 349 31.89 -8.85 -10.65
C ASP A 349 32.33 -8.19 -11.97
#